data_77bbabeca5fa4f2641e2e88a836b182a
#
_entry.id   77bbabeca5fa4f2641e2e88a836b182a
#
_cell.length_a   1.000
_cell.length_b   1.000
_cell.length_c   1.000
_cell.angle_alpha   90.00
_cell.angle_beta   90.00
_cell.angle_gamma   90.00
#
_symmetry.space_group_name_H-M   'P 1'
#
loop_
_entity.id
_entity.type
_entity.pdbx_description
1 polymer ?
#
loop_
_entity_poly.entity_id
_entity_poly.type
_entity_poly.pdbx_seq_one_letter_code
_entity_poly.pdbx_strand_id
1 'polypeptide(L)'
;MMLTAAKFSGRENLEETIMQINREAALEIARQLRLRDIGGIIVVDFIDMHTDNHKREIINSLQQALKGDKMHPKVQDITVLNLVEITRKKSRQNLSSVLYTPCPVCNGSGRVQSRENLSLEIKRRLRTLLKRRSSSKNLLITANPGWQSGW
;
A
#
# COMPACT_ATOMS: atom_id res chain seq x y z
N MET A 1 5.89 -6.63 7.67
CA MET A 1 6.46 -7.85 8.30
C MET A 1 7.31 -8.51 7.24
N MET A 2 8.64 -8.48 7.38
CA MET A 2 9.56 -9.16 6.45
C MET A 2 9.64 -10.63 6.85
N LEU A 3 9.21 -11.52 5.97
CA LEU A 3 9.46 -12.95 6.11
C LEU A 3 10.90 -13.22 5.63
N THR A 4 11.72 -13.76 6.50
CA THR A 4 13.12 -14.06 6.21
C THR A 4 13.21 -15.21 5.22
N ALA A 5 13.86 -14.95 4.07
CA ALA A 5 14.11 -15.97 3.05
C ALA A 5 15.02 -17.08 3.59
N ALA A 6 14.55 -18.32 3.53
CA ALA A 6 15.36 -19.49 3.80
C ALA A 6 16.41 -19.71 2.69
N LYS A 7 17.57 -20.30 3.02
CA LYS A 7 18.63 -20.64 2.07
C LYS A 7 18.11 -21.67 1.05
N PHE A 8 18.15 -21.34 -0.24
CA PHE A 8 17.69 -22.19 -1.33
C PHE A 8 18.77 -23.16 -1.82
N SER A 9 18.40 -24.42 -2.04
CA SER A 9 19.20 -25.40 -2.75
C SER A 9 18.32 -26.15 -3.76
N GLY A 10 18.36 -25.71 -5.03
CA GLY A 10 17.69 -26.39 -6.15
C GLY A 10 16.28 -25.84 -6.50
N ARG A 11 15.84 -26.13 -7.74
CA ARG A 11 14.58 -25.59 -8.32
C ARG A 11 13.33 -26.17 -7.65
N GLU A 12 13.36 -27.46 -7.26
CA GLU A 12 12.26 -28.12 -6.55
C GLU A 12 12.09 -27.56 -5.13
N ASN A 13 13.18 -27.30 -4.42
CA ASN A 13 13.14 -26.64 -3.11
C ASN A 13 12.60 -25.21 -3.18
N LEU A 14 12.74 -24.54 -4.32
CA LEU A 14 12.23 -23.17 -4.51
C LEU A 14 10.69 -23.17 -4.59
N GLU A 15 10.09 -24.07 -5.36
CA GLU A 15 8.63 -24.15 -5.48
C GLU A 15 7.97 -24.57 -4.16
N GLU A 16 8.55 -25.51 -3.45
CA GLU A 16 8.09 -25.89 -2.11
C GLU A 16 8.16 -24.74 -1.12
N THR A 17 9.27 -23.98 -1.15
CA THR A 17 9.42 -22.81 -0.28
C THR A 17 8.43 -21.71 -0.62
N ILE A 18 8.20 -21.41 -1.91
CA ILE A 18 7.18 -20.46 -2.36
C ILE A 18 5.80 -20.89 -1.86
N MET A 19 5.48 -22.18 -2.00
CA MET A 19 4.22 -22.75 -1.55
C MET A 19 4.02 -22.58 -0.05
N GLN A 20 5.04 -22.87 0.75
CA GLN A 20 4.98 -22.69 2.20
C GLN A 20 4.83 -21.23 2.61
N ILE A 21 5.59 -20.32 1.99
CA ILE A 21 5.48 -18.86 2.25
C ILE A 21 4.07 -18.36 1.91
N ASN A 22 3.53 -18.75 0.75
CA ASN A 22 2.19 -18.36 0.35
C ASN A 22 1.11 -18.92 1.29
N ARG A 23 1.29 -20.14 1.78
CA ARG A 23 0.38 -20.77 2.77
C ARG A 23 0.40 -20.00 4.10
N GLU A 24 1.58 -19.69 4.62
CA GLU A 24 1.73 -18.89 5.84
C GLU A 24 1.12 -17.49 5.65
N ALA A 25 1.36 -16.87 4.50
CA ALA A 25 0.76 -15.59 4.14
C ALA A 25 -0.77 -15.66 4.10
N ALA A 26 -1.36 -16.70 3.52
CA ALA A 26 -2.81 -16.88 3.46
C ALA A 26 -3.45 -16.94 4.87
N LEU A 27 -2.82 -17.66 5.79
CA LEU A 27 -3.28 -17.75 7.19
C LEU A 27 -3.16 -16.40 7.90
N GLU A 28 -2.04 -15.71 7.73
CA GLU A 28 -1.82 -14.40 8.37
C GLU A 28 -2.72 -13.32 7.77
N ILE A 29 -2.97 -13.33 6.46
CA ILE A 29 -3.93 -12.41 5.80
C ILE A 29 -5.31 -12.59 6.42
N ALA A 30 -5.81 -13.82 6.54
CA ALA A 30 -7.10 -14.09 7.15
C ALA A 30 -7.17 -13.58 8.61
N ARG A 31 -6.07 -13.72 9.36
CA ARG A 31 -5.94 -13.20 10.72
C ARG A 31 -5.98 -11.68 10.75
N GLN A 32 -5.22 -11.01 9.88
CA GLN A 32 -5.12 -9.55 9.81
C GLN A 32 -6.42 -8.89 9.35
N LEU A 33 -7.14 -9.50 8.41
CA LEU A 33 -8.46 -9.02 7.99
C LEU A 33 -9.43 -8.94 9.16
N ARG A 34 -9.43 -9.95 10.05
CA ARG A 34 -10.24 -9.96 11.26
C ARG A 34 -9.77 -8.94 12.30
N LEU A 35 -8.48 -8.93 12.61
CA LEU A 35 -7.92 -8.07 13.66
C LEU A 35 -8.08 -6.58 13.34
N ARG A 36 -7.88 -6.20 12.09
CA ARG A 36 -7.95 -4.80 11.65
C ARG A 36 -9.32 -4.38 11.15
N ASP A 37 -10.29 -5.32 11.13
CA ASP A 37 -11.62 -5.15 10.55
C ASP A 37 -11.58 -4.54 9.14
N ILE A 38 -10.70 -5.08 8.30
CA ILE A 38 -10.58 -4.64 6.91
C ILE A 38 -11.75 -5.22 6.12
N GLY A 39 -12.52 -4.36 5.47
CA GLY A 39 -13.66 -4.74 4.63
C GLY A 39 -13.66 -3.99 3.30
N GLY A 40 -14.43 -4.49 2.36
CA GLY A 40 -14.51 -4.02 0.98
C GLY A 40 -13.95 -5.05 0.00
N ILE A 41 -13.39 -4.57 -1.09
CA ILE A 41 -12.64 -5.37 -2.07
C ILE A 41 -11.18 -5.38 -1.64
N ILE A 42 -10.64 -6.58 -1.43
CA ILE A 42 -9.25 -6.80 -1.02
C ILE A 42 -8.59 -7.61 -2.13
N VAL A 43 -7.45 -7.14 -2.59
CA VAL A 43 -6.63 -7.82 -3.59
C VAL A 43 -5.36 -8.30 -2.91
N VAL A 44 -5.05 -9.58 -3.12
CA VAL A 44 -3.86 -10.24 -2.58
C VAL A 44 -2.97 -10.66 -3.74
N ASP A 45 -1.72 -10.23 -3.69
CA ASP A 45 -0.67 -10.61 -4.61
C ASP A 45 0.21 -11.66 -3.91
N PHE A 46 0.07 -12.93 -4.34
CA PHE A 46 0.90 -14.02 -3.85
C PHE A 46 2.16 -14.16 -4.72
N ILE A 47 3.21 -14.74 -4.15
CA ILE A 47 4.40 -15.09 -4.95
C ILE A 47 3.98 -16.03 -6.06
N ASP A 48 4.47 -15.78 -7.29
CA ASP A 48 4.10 -16.54 -8.47
C ASP A 48 4.30 -18.04 -8.30
N MET A 49 3.27 -18.81 -8.66
CA MET A 49 3.24 -20.25 -8.64
C MET A 49 3.02 -20.78 -10.06
N HIS A 50 3.86 -21.71 -10.50
CA HIS A 50 3.79 -22.26 -11.85
C HIS A 50 2.70 -23.34 -11.98
N THR A 51 2.40 -24.04 -10.90
CA THR A 51 1.48 -25.18 -10.90
C THR A 51 0.07 -24.79 -10.46
N ASP A 52 -0.94 -25.11 -11.26
CA ASP A 52 -2.34 -24.82 -10.92
C ASP A 52 -2.81 -25.54 -9.65
N ASN A 53 -2.21 -26.68 -9.33
CA ASN A 53 -2.51 -27.40 -8.08
C ASN A 53 -2.08 -26.56 -6.87
N HIS A 54 -0.91 -25.93 -6.91
CA HIS A 54 -0.43 -25.05 -5.84
C HIS A 54 -1.36 -23.83 -5.67
N LYS A 55 -1.79 -23.23 -6.79
CA LYS A 55 -2.74 -22.12 -6.77
C LYS A 55 -4.04 -22.49 -6.07
N ARG A 56 -4.62 -23.65 -6.42
CA ARG A 56 -5.85 -24.17 -5.78
C ARG A 56 -5.66 -24.46 -4.30
N GLU A 57 -4.51 -25.01 -3.91
CA GLU A 57 -4.22 -25.30 -2.52
C GLU A 57 -4.15 -24.04 -1.68
N ILE A 58 -3.53 -22.95 -2.19
CA ILE A 58 -3.48 -21.66 -1.50
C ILE A 58 -4.87 -21.03 -1.36
N ILE A 59 -5.69 -21.07 -2.43
CA ILE A 59 -7.08 -20.60 -2.36
C ILE A 59 -7.87 -21.36 -1.30
N ASN A 60 -7.76 -22.70 -1.30
CA ASN A 60 -8.44 -23.54 -0.32
C ASN A 60 -7.99 -23.22 1.12
N SER A 61 -6.69 -23.03 1.32
CA SER A 61 -6.12 -22.67 2.62
C SER A 61 -6.66 -21.31 3.10
N LEU A 62 -6.72 -20.33 2.20
CA LEU A 62 -7.27 -18.99 2.49
C LEU A 62 -8.77 -19.06 2.79
N GLN A 63 -9.54 -19.80 2.00
CA GLN A 63 -10.98 -20.01 2.22
C GLN A 63 -11.24 -20.70 3.55
N GLN A 64 -10.47 -21.71 3.92
CA GLN A 64 -10.59 -22.40 5.21
C GLN A 64 -10.25 -21.45 6.38
N ALA A 65 -9.18 -20.69 6.26
CA ALA A 65 -8.80 -19.71 7.27
C ALA A 65 -9.86 -18.62 7.50
N LEU A 66 -10.65 -18.30 6.47
CA LEU A 66 -11.71 -17.31 6.51
C LEU A 66 -13.07 -17.87 6.93
N LYS A 67 -13.27 -19.18 7.02
CA LYS A 67 -14.56 -19.80 7.39
C LYS A 67 -15.12 -19.32 8.74
N GLY A 68 -14.26 -19.02 9.70
CA GLY A 68 -14.65 -18.52 11.01
C GLY A 68 -14.93 -17.01 11.09
N ASP A 69 -14.87 -16.31 9.99
CA ASP A 69 -15.10 -14.86 9.94
C ASP A 69 -16.60 -14.55 9.91
N LYS A 70 -17.08 -13.80 10.91
CA LYS A 70 -18.49 -13.38 11.04
C LYS A 70 -19.01 -12.55 9.86
N MET A 71 -18.08 -11.94 9.08
CA MET A 71 -18.42 -11.11 7.92
C MET A 71 -18.58 -11.93 6.63
N HIS A 72 -18.41 -13.27 6.69
CA HIS A 72 -18.57 -14.20 5.57
C HIS A 72 -17.87 -13.73 4.29
N PRO A 73 -16.54 -13.53 4.30
CA PRO A 73 -15.80 -13.10 3.12
C PRO A 73 -15.93 -14.14 2.01
N LYS A 74 -16.00 -13.65 0.78
CA LYS A 74 -15.97 -14.49 -0.42
C LYS A 74 -14.60 -14.35 -1.08
N VAL A 75 -13.93 -15.46 -1.32
CA VAL A 75 -12.67 -15.54 -2.05
C VAL A 75 -12.98 -15.96 -3.47
N GLN A 76 -12.57 -15.18 -4.45
CA GLN A 76 -12.65 -15.51 -5.87
C GLN A 76 -11.43 -16.33 -6.30
N ASP A 77 -11.53 -16.97 -7.47
CA ASP A 77 -10.40 -17.66 -8.05
C ASP A 77 -9.27 -16.70 -8.45
N ILE A 78 -8.07 -17.26 -8.65
CA ILE A 78 -6.90 -16.49 -9.10
C ILE A 78 -7.19 -15.91 -10.49
N THR A 79 -6.99 -14.62 -10.62
CA THR A 79 -7.11 -13.91 -11.89
C THR A 79 -5.97 -14.25 -12.85
N VAL A 80 -6.09 -13.84 -14.12
CA VAL A 80 -5.02 -13.98 -15.13
C VAL A 80 -3.72 -13.29 -14.70
N LEU A 81 -3.80 -12.30 -13.82
CA LEU A 81 -2.66 -11.57 -13.26
C LEU A 81 -2.10 -12.21 -11.98
N ASN A 82 -2.47 -13.46 -11.66
CA ASN A 82 -2.10 -14.15 -10.41
C ASN A 82 -2.57 -13.45 -9.11
N LEU A 83 -3.58 -12.58 -9.20
CA LEU A 83 -4.15 -11.89 -8.05
C LEU A 83 -5.36 -12.67 -7.50
N VAL A 84 -5.49 -12.72 -6.18
CA VAL A 84 -6.67 -13.28 -5.49
C VAL A 84 -7.54 -12.14 -4.99
N GLU A 85 -8.82 -12.18 -5.35
CA GLU A 85 -9.78 -11.18 -4.93
C GLU A 85 -10.63 -11.72 -3.77
N ILE A 86 -10.74 -10.90 -2.71
CA ILE A 86 -11.57 -11.21 -1.55
C ILE A 86 -12.57 -10.08 -1.38
N THR A 87 -13.85 -10.43 -1.28
CA THR A 87 -14.88 -9.46 -0.88
C THR A 87 -15.31 -9.73 0.55
N ARG A 88 -15.20 -8.74 1.43
CA ARG A 88 -15.58 -8.82 2.83
C ARG A 88 -16.50 -7.65 3.18
N LYS A 89 -17.64 -7.93 3.80
CA LYS A 89 -18.57 -6.86 4.23
C LYS A 89 -17.88 -5.91 5.20
N LYS A 90 -18.03 -4.60 4.97
CA LYS A 90 -17.56 -3.57 5.88
C LYS A 90 -18.66 -3.29 6.90
N SER A 91 -18.44 -3.65 8.16
CA SER A 91 -19.43 -3.47 9.25
C SER A 91 -19.16 -2.23 10.09
N ARG A 92 -17.92 -1.82 10.21
CA ARG A 92 -17.46 -0.68 11.03
C ARG A 92 -16.35 0.07 10.32
N GLN A 93 -15.89 1.13 10.96
CA GLN A 93 -14.63 1.77 10.60
C GLN A 93 -13.47 0.81 10.92
N ASN A 94 -12.52 0.72 10.02
CA ASN A 94 -11.33 -0.10 10.23
C ASN A 94 -10.48 0.47 11.39
N LEU A 95 -9.68 -0.37 12.02
CA LEU A 95 -8.86 0.00 13.18
C LEU A 95 -7.97 1.22 12.89
N SER A 96 -7.42 1.31 11.69
CA SER A 96 -6.57 2.43 11.29
C SER A 96 -7.31 3.78 11.29
N SER A 97 -8.57 3.83 10.87
CA SER A 97 -9.34 5.09 10.86
C SER A 97 -9.75 5.55 12.27
N VAL A 98 -9.72 4.64 13.24
CA VAL A 98 -10.01 4.97 14.65
C VAL A 98 -8.74 5.44 15.37
N LEU A 99 -7.59 4.82 15.07
CA LEU A 99 -6.34 5.06 15.78
C LEU A 99 -5.49 6.20 15.18
N TYR A 100 -5.66 6.51 13.91
CA TYR A 100 -4.78 7.45 13.19
C TYR A 100 -5.56 8.58 12.55
N THR A 101 -4.92 9.73 12.47
CA THR A 101 -5.36 10.89 11.69
C THR A 101 -4.43 11.08 10.48
N PRO A 102 -4.90 11.70 9.40
CA PRO A 102 -4.02 12.05 8.28
C PRO A 102 -2.82 12.88 8.75
N CYS A 103 -1.64 12.59 8.21
CA CYS A 103 -0.44 13.34 8.53
C CYS A 103 -0.61 14.82 8.12
N PRO A 104 -0.42 15.81 9.03
CA PRO A 104 -0.61 17.22 8.71
C PRO A 104 0.39 17.76 7.68
N VAL A 105 1.53 17.07 7.48
CA VAL A 105 2.56 17.51 6.52
C VAL A 105 2.21 17.09 5.09
N CYS A 106 1.75 15.86 4.89
CA CYS A 106 1.47 15.31 3.57
C CYS A 106 -0.02 15.06 3.30
N ASN A 107 -0.90 15.36 4.25
CA ASN A 107 -2.35 15.11 4.19
C ASN A 107 -2.71 13.68 3.73
N GLY A 108 -1.89 12.71 4.14
CA GLY A 108 -2.11 11.30 3.81
C GLY A 108 -1.52 10.84 2.47
N SER A 109 -0.89 11.72 1.68
CA SER A 109 -0.29 11.36 0.39
C SER A 109 0.98 10.52 0.51
N GLY A 110 1.61 10.47 1.71
CA GLY A 110 2.89 9.79 1.96
C GLY A 110 4.10 10.48 1.31
N ARG A 111 3.90 11.60 0.60
CA ARG A 111 4.94 12.34 -0.12
C ARG A 111 4.81 13.83 0.14
N VAL A 112 5.95 14.51 0.16
CA VAL A 112 6.05 15.97 0.18
C VAL A 112 6.86 16.43 -1.01
N GLN A 113 6.65 17.66 -1.47
CA GLN A 113 7.44 18.21 -2.56
C GLN A 113 8.92 18.33 -2.15
N SER A 114 9.84 18.04 -3.09
CA SER A 114 11.24 18.29 -2.87
C SER A 114 11.52 19.80 -2.80
N ARG A 115 12.59 20.17 -2.11
CA ARG A 115 13.01 21.59 -2.00
C ARG A 115 13.27 22.20 -3.38
N GLU A 116 13.90 21.46 -4.28
CA GLU A 116 14.21 21.85 -5.64
C GLU A 116 12.93 22.15 -6.43
N ASN A 117 11.94 21.25 -6.37
CA ASN A 117 10.67 21.44 -7.08
C ASN A 117 9.90 22.63 -6.55
N LEU A 118 9.87 22.81 -5.24
CA LEU A 118 9.21 23.96 -4.61
C LEU A 118 9.92 25.28 -4.96
N SER A 119 11.27 25.31 -5.03
CA SER A 119 12.04 26.47 -5.52
C SER A 119 11.67 26.83 -6.97
N LEU A 120 11.54 25.83 -7.82
CA LEU A 120 11.12 26.05 -9.22
C LEU A 120 9.70 26.59 -9.32
N GLU A 121 8.78 26.08 -8.50
CA GLU A 121 7.41 26.58 -8.45
C GLU A 121 7.35 28.04 -7.99
N ILE A 122 8.07 28.39 -6.92
CA ILE A 122 8.18 29.78 -6.46
C ILE A 122 8.74 30.66 -7.58
N LYS A 123 9.83 30.27 -8.22
CA LYS A 123 10.41 31.04 -9.35
C LYS A 123 9.39 31.24 -10.49
N ARG A 124 8.61 30.23 -10.82
CA ARG A 124 7.55 30.35 -11.84
C ARG A 124 6.46 31.31 -11.44
N ARG A 125 5.97 31.22 -10.19
CA ARG A 125 4.94 32.13 -9.65
C ARG A 125 5.44 33.58 -9.61
N LEU A 126 6.69 33.79 -9.17
CA LEU A 126 7.31 35.11 -9.17
C LEU A 126 7.39 35.72 -10.57
N ARG A 127 7.86 34.94 -11.56
CA ARG A 127 7.91 35.41 -12.96
C ARG A 127 6.52 35.80 -13.48
N THR A 128 5.50 35.07 -13.13
CA THR A 128 4.11 35.35 -13.54
C THR A 128 3.59 36.64 -12.87
N LEU A 129 3.89 36.83 -11.58
CA LEU A 129 3.49 38.05 -10.85
C LEU A 129 4.21 39.29 -11.37
N LEU A 130 5.52 39.18 -11.63
CA LEU A 130 6.32 40.28 -12.18
C LEU A 130 5.87 40.69 -13.59
N LYS A 131 5.45 39.74 -14.43
CA LYS A 131 4.88 40.05 -15.75
C LYS A 131 3.54 40.80 -15.69
N ARG A 132 2.74 40.54 -14.64
CA ARG A 132 1.42 41.18 -14.46
C ARG A 132 1.49 42.55 -13.83
N ARG A 133 2.58 42.90 -13.12
CA ARG A 133 2.75 44.15 -12.38
C ARG A 133 3.98 44.91 -12.88
N SER A 134 3.78 45.85 -13.78
CA SER A 134 4.87 46.67 -14.34
C SER A 134 5.42 47.72 -13.35
N SER A 135 4.88 47.85 -12.15
CA SER A 135 5.15 48.99 -11.25
C SER A 135 5.67 48.63 -9.85
N SER A 136 5.82 47.36 -9.45
CA SER A 136 6.30 47.02 -8.10
C SER A 136 7.80 46.67 -8.10
N LYS A 137 8.59 47.49 -7.40
CA LYS A 137 10.05 47.34 -7.28
C LYS A 137 10.50 46.38 -6.17
N ASN A 138 9.64 46.07 -5.18
CA ASN A 138 9.99 45.23 -4.05
C ASN A 138 8.99 44.09 -3.88
N LEU A 139 9.50 42.88 -3.67
CA LEU A 139 8.72 41.69 -3.45
C LEU A 139 9.21 41.00 -2.17
N LEU A 140 8.32 40.80 -1.21
CA LEU A 140 8.62 40.06 0.01
C LEU A 140 8.19 38.61 -0.15
N ILE A 141 9.12 37.69 0.08
CA ILE A 141 8.86 36.25 0.08
C ILE A 141 8.99 35.76 1.53
N THR A 142 7.89 35.23 2.08
CA THR A 142 7.92 34.62 3.42
C THR A 142 7.97 33.10 3.24
N ALA A 143 8.98 32.47 3.84
CA ALA A 143 9.16 31.01 3.78
C ALA A 143 9.51 30.46 5.17
N ASN A 144 9.30 29.16 5.37
CA ASN A 144 9.68 28.50 6.61
C ASN A 144 11.21 28.56 6.80
N PRO A 145 11.74 28.83 8.04
CA PRO A 145 13.18 28.91 8.29
C PRO A 145 14.01 27.73 7.84
N GLY A 146 13.47 26.51 7.83
CA GLY A 146 14.15 25.33 7.30
C GLY A 146 14.46 25.38 5.79
N TRP A 147 14.06 26.44 5.10
CA TRP A 147 14.22 26.70 3.67
C TRP A 147 15.47 27.52 3.31
N GLN A 148 16.15 28.09 4.29
CA GLN A 148 17.24 29.06 4.05
C GLN A 148 18.51 28.47 3.46
N SER A 149 18.67 27.16 3.32
CA SER A 149 19.91 26.51 2.86
C SER A 149 19.95 26.13 1.38
N GLY A 150 19.15 26.74 0.51
CA GLY A 150 19.02 26.32 -0.88
C GLY A 150 18.87 27.42 -1.96
N TRP A 151 19.34 28.67 -1.67
CA TRP A 151 19.33 29.78 -2.65
C TRP A 151 20.69 30.01 -3.24
#